data_54fd9a989f2e162d1ad0c23ea5546701
#
_entry.id   54fd9a989f2e162d1ad0c23ea5546701
#
_cell.length_a   1.000
_cell.length_b   1.000
_cell.length_c   1.000
_cell.angle_alpha   90.00
_cell.angle_beta   90.00
_cell.angle_gamma   90.00
#
_symmetry.space_group_name_H-M   'P 1'
#
loop_
_entity.id
_entity.type
_entity.pdbx_description
1 polymer ?
#
loop_
_entity_poly.entity_id
_entity_poly.type
_entity_poly.pdbx_seq_one_letter_code
_entity_poly.pdbx_strand_id
1 'polypeptide(L)'
;QGENVLMILDQDTNEIRFFSRNLMCPTTGISYQNPEPNLFSFNSPKGACDHCNGLGTVNEINLKKIIPNPKLSIKAGGFVPLGEYKSSWIFKQLEIIGEKFGFKLTDAIETISEEAMEMILNGGKEKFTISSKDLGVARDYKIDFEGISNFIKNQHDESGSTSIKRWAKEFMDEVNCPICDGTRLKKEA
;
A
#
# COMPACT_ATOMS: atom_id res chain seq x y z
N GLN A 1 36.82 -11.20 -11.05
CA GLN A 1 36.89 -12.52 -10.41
C GLN A 1 35.47 -13.10 -10.54
N GLY A 2 35.33 -14.13 -11.42
CA GLY A 2 34.05 -14.76 -11.68
C GLY A 2 33.57 -15.52 -10.44
N GLU A 3 32.40 -15.22 -9.95
CA GLU A 3 31.74 -15.78 -8.75
C GLU A 3 31.56 -17.32 -8.80
N ASN A 4 32.68 -18.05 -8.98
CA ASN A 4 32.73 -19.51 -9.16
C ASN A 4 31.97 -20.03 -10.40
N VAL A 5 31.71 -19.19 -11.40
CA VAL A 5 31.08 -19.55 -12.67
C VAL A 5 32.11 -19.44 -13.78
N LEU A 6 32.23 -20.49 -14.60
CA LEU A 6 33.06 -20.55 -15.81
C LEU A 6 32.11 -20.67 -17.02
N MET A 7 32.29 -19.80 -17.98
CA MET A 7 31.61 -19.87 -19.28
C MET A 7 32.62 -20.35 -20.32
N ILE A 8 32.30 -21.38 -21.06
CA ILE A 8 33.10 -21.89 -22.17
C ILE A 8 32.30 -21.72 -23.46
N LEU A 9 32.92 -21.04 -24.43
CA LEU A 9 32.42 -20.96 -25.80
C LEU A 9 33.15 -22.00 -26.64
N ASP A 10 32.42 -22.95 -27.21
CA ASP A 10 32.90 -23.88 -28.21
C ASP A 10 32.95 -23.13 -29.54
N GLN A 11 34.17 -22.95 -30.08
CA GLN A 11 34.38 -22.18 -31.32
C GLN A 11 33.92 -22.92 -32.58
N ASP A 12 33.82 -24.24 -32.54
CA ASP A 12 33.43 -25.05 -33.69
C ASP A 12 31.90 -25.13 -33.81
N THR A 13 31.19 -25.20 -32.69
CA THR A 13 29.73 -25.33 -32.66
C THR A 13 29.04 -24.03 -32.31
N ASN A 14 29.77 -23.02 -31.86
CA ASN A 14 29.25 -21.73 -31.36
C ASN A 14 28.30 -21.88 -30.17
N GLU A 15 28.41 -23.00 -29.45
CA GLU A 15 27.62 -23.26 -28.23
C GLU A 15 28.29 -22.69 -26.98
N ILE A 16 27.47 -22.10 -26.11
CA ILE A 16 27.93 -21.59 -24.81
C ILE A 16 27.56 -22.61 -23.75
N ARG A 17 28.54 -23.02 -22.94
CA ARG A 17 28.33 -23.91 -21.79
C ARG A 17 28.80 -23.22 -20.51
N PHE A 18 27.94 -23.33 -19.48
CA PHE A 18 28.27 -22.80 -18.15
C PHE A 18 28.64 -23.92 -17.19
N PHE A 19 29.63 -23.69 -16.40
CA PHE A 19 30.10 -24.57 -15.34
C PHE A 19 30.20 -23.80 -14.04
N SER A 20 29.73 -24.34 -12.95
CA SER A 20 29.78 -23.72 -11.64
C SER A 20 30.09 -24.75 -10.56
N ARG A 21 30.76 -24.31 -9.51
CA ARG A 21 30.93 -25.09 -8.28
C ARG A 21 29.69 -24.99 -7.38
N ASN A 22 28.83 -24.02 -7.63
CA ASN A 22 27.55 -23.84 -6.93
C ASN A 22 26.43 -24.52 -7.71
N LEU A 23 25.28 -24.70 -7.09
CA LEU A 23 24.05 -25.17 -7.76
C LEU A 23 23.71 -24.20 -8.90
N MET A 24 23.70 -24.71 -10.12
CA MET A 24 23.43 -23.89 -11.30
C MET A 24 22.63 -24.69 -12.33
N CYS A 25 21.70 -24.03 -13.00
CA CYS A 25 21.04 -24.58 -14.15
C CYS A 25 22.00 -24.57 -15.37
N PRO A 26 22.37 -25.72 -15.94
CA PRO A 26 23.34 -25.76 -17.04
C PRO A 26 22.80 -25.12 -18.33
N THR A 27 21.48 -25.03 -18.49
CA THR A 27 20.84 -24.49 -19.68
C THR A 27 20.72 -22.97 -19.63
N THR A 28 20.39 -22.40 -18.47
CA THR A 28 20.14 -20.96 -18.32
C THR A 28 21.31 -20.18 -17.72
N GLY A 29 22.29 -20.88 -17.12
CA GLY A 29 23.39 -20.26 -16.39
C GLY A 29 22.98 -19.64 -15.03
N ILE A 30 21.71 -19.76 -14.61
CA ILE A 30 21.24 -19.22 -13.34
C ILE A 30 21.88 -20.03 -12.19
N SER A 31 22.59 -19.35 -11.32
CA SER A 31 23.24 -19.93 -10.15
C SER A 31 22.40 -19.72 -8.90
N TYR A 32 22.26 -20.78 -8.10
CA TYR A 32 21.54 -20.76 -6.83
C TYR A 32 22.54 -20.89 -5.67
N GLN A 33 22.20 -20.26 -4.56
CA GLN A 33 22.96 -20.43 -3.33
C GLN A 33 22.79 -21.86 -2.81
N ASN A 34 23.81 -22.37 -2.12
CA ASN A 34 23.66 -23.66 -1.44
C ASN A 34 22.54 -23.58 -0.40
N PRO A 35 21.59 -24.54 -0.39
CA PRO A 35 20.50 -24.52 0.56
C PRO A 35 21.03 -24.65 1.99
N GLU A 36 20.75 -23.65 2.81
CA GLU A 36 21.02 -23.63 4.24
C GLU A 36 19.68 -23.74 4.99
N PRO A 37 19.63 -24.36 6.18
CA PRO A 37 18.39 -24.47 6.97
C PRO A 37 17.68 -23.13 7.20
N ASN A 38 18.44 -22.05 7.29
CA ASN A 38 17.91 -20.70 7.48
C ASN A 38 17.13 -20.15 6.28
N LEU A 39 17.36 -20.70 5.07
CA LEU A 39 16.60 -20.31 3.87
C LEU A 39 15.15 -20.84 3.92
N PHE A 40 14.93 -21.94 4.64
CA PHE A 40 13.61 -22.56 4.80
C PHE A 40 12.92 -22.18 6.11
N SER A 41 13.44 -21.18 6.80
CA SER A 41 12.88 -20.71 8.06
C SER A 41 12.20 -19.34 7.91
N PHE A 42 10.91 -19.30 8.16
CA PHE A 42 10.16 -18.03 8.18
C PHE A 42 10.50 -17.11 9.37
N ASN A 43 11.28 -17.60 10.34
CA ASN A 43 11.83 -16.82 11.45
C ASN A 43 13.23 -16.26 11.14
N SER A 44 13.81 -16.61 9.99
CA SER A 44 15.10 -16.12 9.54
C SER A 44 14.93 -15.05 8.46
N PRO A 45 15.63 -13.92 8.51
CA PRO A 45 15.61 -12.92 7.44
C PRO A 45 16.02 -13.47 6.06
N LYS A 46 16.78 -14.59 6.04
CA LYS A 46 17.18 -15.25 4.79
C LYS A 46 16.02 -15.96 4.12
N GLY A 47 15.10 -16.58 4.87
CA GLY A 47 14.01 -17.38 4.36
C GLY A 47 12.64 -16.71 4.46
N ALA A 48 12.45 -15.79 5.39
CA ALA A 48 11.18 -15.09 5.60
C ALA A 48 10.78 -14.25 4.37
N CYS A 49 9.53 -14.30 3.99
CA CYS A 49 8.99 -13.41 2.96
C CYS A 49 9.17 -11.95 3.38
N ASP A 50 9.85 -11.14 2.56
CA ASP A 50 10.15 -9.74 2.87
C ASP A 50 8.89 -8.87 2.96
N HIS A 51 7.81 -9.25 2.27
CA HIS A 51 6.58 -8.47 2.25
C HIS A 51 5.79 -8.59 3.56
N CYS A 52 5.63 -9.80 4.08
CA CYS A 52 4.91 -10.06 5.33
C CYS A 52 5.84 -10.34 6.53
N ASN A 53 7.14 -10.22 6.37
CA ASN A 53 8.14 -10.53 7.40
C ASN A 53 7.95 -11.91 8.06
N GLY A 54 7.57 -12.92 7.24
CA GLY A 54 7.33 -14.27 7.70
C GLY A 54 6.00 -14.49 8.43
N LEU A 55 5.10 -13.51 8.44
CA LEU A 55 3.77 -13.64 9.07
C LEU A 55 2.81 -14.49 8.24
N GLY A 56 2.94 -14.45 6.91
CA GLY A 56 2.05 -15.14 5.99
C GLY A 56 0.78 -14.35 5.65
N THR A 57 0.46 -13.33 6.43
CA THR A 57 -0.70 -12.47 6.25
C THR A 57 -0.28 -10.99 6.24
N VAL A 58 -1.14 -10.15 5.67
CA VAL A 58 -1.01 -8.68 5.65
C VAL A 58 -2.36 -8.05 5.96
N ASN A 59 -2.36 -6.81 6.46
CA ASN A 59 -3.59 -6.07 6.68
C ASN A 59 -3.90 -5.20 5.46
N GLU A 60 -5.05 -5.40 4.84
CA GLU A 60 -5.54 -4.62 3.71
C GLU A 60 -6.77 -3.80 4.07
N ILE A 61 -6.91 -2.63 3.46
CA ILE A 61 -8.07 -1.74 3.66
C ILE A 61 -9.34 -2.43 3.17
N ASN A 62 -10.36 -2.43 4.03
CA ASN A 62 -11.71 -2.87 3.68
C ASN A 62 -12.64 -1.66 3.50
N LEU A 63 -12.98 -1.35 2.24
CA LEU A 63 -13.85 -0.20 1.91
C LEU A 63 -15.24 -0.32 2.54
N LYS A 64 -15.77 -1.54 2.74
CA LYS A 64 -17.07 -1.75 3.40
C LYS A 64 -17.04 -1.37 4.88
N LYS A 65 -15.88 -1.41 5.53
CA LYS A 65 -15.70 -0.95 6.90
C LYS A 65 -15.52 0.57 6.96
N ILE A 66 -14.96 1.17 5.92
CA ILE A 66 -14.81 2.63 5.80
C ILE A 66 -16.16 3.26 5.44
N ILE A 67 -16.90 2.67 4.50
CA ILE A 67 -18.18 3.15 3.96
C ILE A 67 -19.22 2.02 4.09
N PRO A 68 -19.76 1.76 5.28
CA PRO A 68 -20.70 0.66 5.47
C PRO A 68 -22.07 0.95 4.83
N ASN A 69 -22.43 2.22 4.67
CA ASN A 69 -23.67 2.63 4.03
C ASN A 69 -23.42 3.79 3.04
N PRO A 70 -23.30 3.48 1.74
CA PRO A 70 -23.02 4.49 0.71
C PRO A 70 -24.17 5.47 0.45
N LYS A 71 -25.37 5.21 1.00
CA LYS A 71 -26.52 6.14 0.93
C LYS A 71 -26.39 7.29 1.92
N LEU A 72 -25.51 7.19 2.89
CA LEU A 72 -25.18 8.30 3.78
C LEU A 72 -24.30 9.30 3.07
N SER A 73 -24.40 10.57 3.47
CA SER A 73 -23.49 11.61 3.02
C SER A 73 -22.24 11.66 3.90
N ILE A 74 -21.19 12.31 3.41
CA ILE A 74 -19.97 12.55 4.19
C ILE A 74 -20.33 13.31 5.47
N LYS A 75 -21.18 14.31 5.37
CA LYS A 75 -21.64 15.12 6.51
C LYS A 75 -22.47 14.32 7.52
N ALA A 76 -23.18 13.29 7.07
CA ALA A 76 -23.94 12.37 7.92
C ALA A 76 -23.11 11.22 8.51
N GLY A 77 -21.77 11.27 8.39
CA GLY A 77 -20.88 10.25 8.94
C GLY A 77 -20.73 9.02 8.05
N GLY A 78 -20.98 9.13 6.74
CA GLY A 78 -20.86 8.01 5.81
C GLY A 78 -19.43 7.44 5.68
N PHE A 79 -18.40 8.24 6.02
CA PHE A 79 -17.03 7.76 6.23
C PHE A 79 -16.79 7.55 7.72
N VAL A 80 -16.90 6.32 8.18
CA VAL A 80 -16.74 5.96 9.61
C VAL A 80 -15.42 6.44 10.22
N PRO A 81 -14.25 6.36 9.55
CA PRO A 81 -12.98 6.82 10.11
C PRO A 81 -12.94 8.33 10.42
N LEU A 82 -13.74 9.12 9.73
CA LEU A 82 -13.82 10.58 9.94
C LEU A 82 -14.74 10.95 11.12
N GLY A 83 -15.63 10.04 11.50
CA GLY A 83 -16.64 10.30 12.52
C GLY A 83 -17.68 11.33 12.08
N GLU A 84 -18.33 11.97 13.06
CA GLU A 84 -19.31 13.03 12.81
C GLU A 84 -18.63 14.28 12.23
N TYR A 85 -19.39 15.00 11.38
CA TYR A 85 -18.95 16.26 10.80
C TYR A 85 -18.54 17.26 11.89
N LYS A 86 -17.35 17.76 11.76
CA LYS A 86 -16.77 18.83 12.60
C LYS A 86 -16.13 19.87 11.69
N SER A 87 -16.05 21.13 12.17
CA SER A 87 -15.30 22.18 11.46
C SER A 87 -13.78 21.95 11.59
N SER A 88 -13.30 20.78 11.14
CA SER A 88 -11.91 20.37 11.15
C SER A 88 -11.29 20.51 9.78
N TRP A 89 -9.96 20.51 9.75
CA TRP A 89 -9.19 20.65 8.52
C TRP A 89 -9.50 19.61 7.45
N ILE A 90 -9.71 18.35 7.85
CA ILE A 90 -10.04 17.27 6.92
C ILE A 90 -11.35 17.52 6.15
N PHE A 91 -12.39 17.99 6.84
CA PHE A 91 -13.68 18.30 6.17
C PHE A 91 -13.57 19.50 5.24
N LYS A 92 -12.74 20.50 5.56
CA LYS A 92 -12.45 21.61 4.64
C LYS A 92 -11.71 21.13 3.38
N GLN A 93 -10.77 20.23 3.51
CA GLN A 93 -10.11 19.61 2.34
C GLN A 93 -11.13 18.85 1.47
N LEU A 94 -12.04 18.10 2.09
CA LEU A 94 -13.09 17.38 1.36
C LEU A 94 -14.11 18.34 0.69
N GLU A 95 -14.41 19.50 1.28
CA GLU A 95 -15.22 20.54 0.63
C GLU A 95 -14.56 21.07 -0.65
N ILE A 96 -13.24 21.32 -0.60
CA ILE A 96 -12.48 21.77 -1.78
C ILE A 96 -12.42 20.70 -2.86
N ILE A 97 -12.23 19.43 -2.47
CA ILE A 97 -12.31 18.30 -3.40
C ILE A 97 -13.70 18.26 -4.03
N GLY A 98 -14.76 18.45 -3.21
CA GLY A 98 -16.14 18.51 -3.67
C GLY A 98 -16.40 19.62 -4.68
N GLU A 99 -15.88 20.82 -4.45
CA GLU A 99 -15.96 21.93 -5.41
C GLU A 99 -15.30 21.60 -6.73
N LYS A 100 -14.13 20.94 -6.70
CA LYS A 100 -13.39 20.56 -7.91
C LYS A 100 -14.12 19.49 -8.71
N PHE A 101 -14.63 18.46 -8.06
CA PHE A 101 -15.26 17.29 -8.69
C PHE A 101 -16.80 17.38 -8.81
N GLY A 102 -17.40 18.50 -8.37
CA GLY A 102 -18.82 18.78 -8.56
C GLY A 102 -19.75 18.04 -7.60
N PHE A 103 -19.32 17.70 -6.39
CA PHE A 103 -20.16 17.12 -5.33
C PHE A 103 -20.14 17.96 -4.05
N LYS A 104 -21.15 17.78 -3.22
CA LYS A 104 -21.25 18.42 -1.89
C LYS A 104 -21.12 17.35 -0.79
N LEU A 105 -20.62 17.75 0.38
CA LEU A 105 -20.54 16.84 1.53
C LEU A 105 -21.92 16.33 2.02
N THR A 106 -23.01 16.93 1.54
CA THR A 106 -24.40 16.54 1.81
C THR A 106 -24.92 15.49 0.84
N ASP A 107 -24.24 15.26 -0.26
CA ASP A 107 -24.68 14.30 -1.28
C ASP A 107 -24.35 12.86 -0.80
N ALA A 108 -25.17 11.89 -1.23
CA ALA A 108 -24.94 10.49 -0.89
C ALA A 108 -23.61 10.03 -1.50
N ILE A 109 -22.84 9.25 -0.76
CA ILE A 109 -21.52 8.78 -1.21
C ILE A 109 -21.62 8.00 -2.53
N GLU A 110 -22.72 7.24 -2.72
CA GLU A 110 -22.96 6.48 -3.96
C GLU A 110 -23.12 7.35 -5.21
N THR A 111 -23.38 8.65 -5.05
CA THR A 111 -23.52 9.60 -6.18
C THR A 111 -22.21 10.32 -6.54
N ILE A 112 -21.17 10.13 -5.73
CA ILE A 112 -19.85 10.72 -5.96
C ILE A 112 -19.16 9.96 -7.11
N SER A 113 -18.56 10.69 -8.05
CA SER A 113 -17.83 10.07 -9.18
C SER A 113 -16.68 9.19 -8.72
N GLU A 114 -16.34 8.18 -9.52
CA GLU A 114 -15.22 7.28 -9.23
C GLU A 114 -13.89 8.04 -9.09
N GLU A 115 -13.66 9.06 -9.93
CA GLU A 115 -12.45 9.90 -9.85
C GLU A 115 -12.37 10.66 -8.52
N ALA A 116 -13.51 11.23 -8.08
CA ALA A 116 -13.56 11.91 -6.80
C ALA A 116 -13.38 10.94 -5.63
N MET A 117 -13.98 9.75 -5.72
CA MET A 117 -13.83 8.70 -4.72
C MET A 117 -12.39 8.20 -4.62
N GLU A 118 -11.72 7.99 -5.75
CA GLU A 118 -10.31 7.64 -5.80
C GLU A 118 -9.44 8.71 -5.10
N MET A 119 -9.73 10.00 -5.38
CA MET A 119 -9.04 11.10 -4.72
C MET A 119 -9.29 11.14 -3.22
N ILE A 120 -10.53 10.89 -2.77
CA ILE A 120 -10.87 10.87 -1.34
C ILE A 120 -10.20 9.70 -0.62
N LEU A 121 -10.18 8.53 -1.24
CA LEU A 121 -9.64 7.32 -0.60
C LEU A 121 -8.13 7.24 -0.65
N ASN A 122 -7.55 7.45 -1.82
CA ASN A 122 -6.11 7.21 -2.05
C ASN A 122 -5.29 8.50 -2.12
N GLY A 123 -5.96 9.65 -2.09
CA GLY A 123 -5.30 10.94 -2.22
C GLY A 123 -4.84 11.23 -3.64
N GLY A 124 -4.12 12.31 -3.81
CA GLY A 124 -3.58 12.70 -5.10
C GLY A 124 -2.34 13.58 -4.98
N LYS A 125 -1.53 13.55 -6.03
CA LYS A 125 -0.36 14.41 -6.16
C LYS A 125 -0.73 15.84 -6.58
N GLU A 126 -2.00 16.09 -6.84
CA GLU A 126 -2.50 17.41 -7.22
C GLU A 126 -2.52 18.34 -6.02
N LYS A 127 -1.92 19.51 -6.20
CA LYS A 127 -1.93 20.56 -5.18
C LYS A 127 -3.22 21.36 -5.33
N PHE A 128 -4.03 21.36 -4.28
CA PHE A 128 -5.22 22.19 -4.22
C PHE A 128 -4.85 23.61 -3.76
N THR A 129 -5.38 24.61 -4.45
CA THR A 129 -5.25 26.00 -4.02
C THR A 129 -6.51 26.38 -3.26
N ILE A 130 -6.39 26.62 -1.96
CA ILE A 130 -7.50 27.13 -1.15
C ILE A 130 -7.51 28.64 -1.28
N SER A 131 -8.62 29.19 -1.77
CA SER A 131 -8.88 30.62 -1.74
C SER A 131 -9.10 31.04 -0.28
N SER A 132 -8.31 31.98 0.18
CA SER A 132 -8.21 32.38 1.59
C SER A 132 -9.41 33.13 2.16
N LYS A 133 -10.46 33.34 1.38
CA LYS A 133 -11.64 34.12 1.83
C LYS A 133 -12.33 33.52 3.06
N ASP A 134 -12.28 32.17 3.21
CA ASP A 134 -12.94 31.48 4.31
C ASP A 134 -12.09 31.38 5.59
N LEU A 135 -10.78 31.60 5.50
CA LEU A 135 -9.85 31.53 6.63
C LEU A 135 -9.37 32.90 7.13
N GLY A 136 -9.83 34.01 6.52
CA GLY A 136 -9.45 35.38 6.91
C GLY A 136 -7.98 35.73 6.63
N VAL A 137 -7.25 34.91 5.87
CA VAL A 137 -5.85 35.10 5.53
C VAL A 137 -5.68 35.09 4.01
N ALA A 138 -5.07 36.12 3.45
CA ALA A 138 -4.91 36.34 2.01
C ALA A 138 -3.73 35.54 1.42
N ARG A 139 -3.72 34.22 1.56
CA ARG A 139 -2.68 33.36 0.98
C ARG A 139 -3.27 32.08 0.41
N ASP A 140 -2.85 31.73 -0.81
CA ASP A 140 -3.14 30.43 -1.41
C ASP A 140 -2.29 29.35 -0.76
N TYR A 141 -2.91 28.33 -0.20
CA TYR A 141 -2.24 27.15 0.33
C TYR A 141 -2.34 26.02 -0.68
N LYS A 142 -1.20 25.41 -0.99
CA LYS A 142 -1.16 24.14 -1.73
C LYS A 142 -1.29 23.01 -0.73
N ILE A 143 -2.30 22.19 -0.87
CA ILE A 143 -2.54 21.06 0.03
C ILE A 143 -2.36 19.79 -0.76
N ASP A 144 -1.48 18.93 -0.28
CA ASP A 144 -1.39 17.56 -0.75
C ASP A 144 -2.36 16.73 0.12
N PHE A 145 -3.39 16.16 -0.50
CA PHE A 145 -4.35 15.31 0.20
C PHE A 145 -3.85 13.87 0.20
N GLU A 146 -3.61 13.35 1.40
CA GLU A 146 -3.06 12.00 1.59
C GLU A 146 -4.04 10.89 1.18
N GLY A 147 -5.34 11.13 1.37
CA GLY A 147 -6.38 10.13 1.22
C GLY A 147 -6.66 9.35 2.50
N ILE A 148 -7.94 8.98 2.67
CA ILE A 148 -8.42 8.32 3.90
C ILE A 148 -7.78 6.94 4.08
N SER A 149 -7.65 6.16 3.01
CA SER A 149 -7.04 4.82 3.06
C SER A 149 -5.57 4.87 3.42
N ASN A 150 -4.82 5.82 2.83
CA ASN A 150 -3.41 5.98 3.13
C ASN A 150 -3.21 6.50 4.55
N PHE A 151 -4.05 7.42 5.00
CA PHE A 151 -4.04 7.87 6.39
C PHE A 151 -4.21 6.70 7.37
N ILE A 152 -5.19 5.81 7.15
CA ILE A 152 -5.43 4.65 7.99
C ILE A 152 -4.21 3.70 7.98
N LYS A 153 -3.63 3.43 6.80
CA LYS A 153 -2.42 2.59 6.67
C LYS A 153 -1.25 3.18 7.46
N ASN A 154 -0.99 4.47 7.30
CA ASN A 154 0.11 5.14 8.00
C ASN A 154 -0.11 5.16 9.52
N GLN A 155 -1.36 5.34 9.98
CA GLN A 155 -1.68 5.21 11.42
C GLN A 155 -1.47 3.78 11.95
N HIS A 156 -1.72 2.76 11.13
CA HIS A 156 -1.46 1.37 11.50
C HIS A 156 0.04 1.07 11.56
N ASP A 157 0.80 1.50 10.55
CA ASP A 157 2.19 1.08 10.38
C ASP A 157 3.16 1.93 11.20
N GLU A 158 2.98 3.26 11.19
CA GLU A 158 3.95 4.22 11.72
C GLU A 158 3.60 4.76 13.11
N SER A 159 2.34 4.63 13.57
CA SER A 159 1.95 5.17 14.87
C SER A 159 2.68 4.49 16.03
N GLY A 160 3.23 5.26 16.95
CA GLY A 160 3.77 4.77 18.21
C GLY A 160 2.69 4.33 19.23
N SER A 161 1.41 4.66 18.99
CA SER A 161 0.30 4.41 19.89
C SER A 161 -0.43 3.11 19.56
N THR A 162 -0.47 2.18 20.52
CA THR A 162 -1.24 0.91 20.39
C THR A 162 -2.74 1.12 20.19
N SER A 163 -3.30 2.18 20.78
CA SER A 163 -4.73 2.51 20.60
C SER A 163 -5.04 2.98 19.19
N ILE A 164 -4.14 3.78 18.60
CA ILE A 164 -4.28 4.24 17.21
C ILE A 164 -4.13 3.07 16.23
N LYS A 165 -3.14 2.20 16.44
CA LYS A 165 -2.97 0.99 15.63
C LYS A 165 -4.20 0.08 15.70
N ARG A 166 -4.79 -0.09 16.88
CA ARG A 166 -6.02 -0.88 17.06
C ARG A 166 -7.19 -0.25 16.30
N TRP A 167 -7.37 1.06 16.45
CA TRP A 167 -8.39 1.81 15.72
C TRP A 167 -8.22 1.66 14.19
N ALA A 168 -7.01 1.82 13.66
CA ALA A 168 -6.75 1.66 12.24
C ALA A 168 -7.05 0.23 11.75
N LYS A 169 -6.72 -0.78 12.57
CA LYS A 169 -6.99 -2.19 12.26
C LYS A 169 -8.49 -2.50 12.13
N GLU A 170 -9.39 -1.73 12.77
CA GLU A 170 -10.84 -1.88 12.62
C GLU A 170 -11.31 -1.71 11.17
N PHE A 171 -10.60 -0.92 10.36
CA PHE A 171 -10.90 -0.65 8.96
C PHE A 171 -10.14 -1.55 7.97
N MET A 172 -9.44 -2.54 8.48
CA MET A 172 -8.64 -3.47 7.70
C MET A 172 -9.14 -4.90 7.87
N ASP A 173 -8.82 -5.74 6.89
CA ASP A 173 -8.96 -7.20 6.97
C ASP A 173 -7.57 -7.82 6.90
N GLU A 174 -7.40 -8.92 7.63
CA GLU A 174 -6.21 -9.74 7.52
C GLU A 174 -6.41 -10.74 6.37
N VAL A 175 -5.55 -10.63 5.36
CA VAL A 175 -5.59 -11.46 4.15
C VAL A 175 -4.27 -12.19 3.98
N ASN A 176 -4.27 -13.28 3.22
CA ASN A 176 -3.04 -13.96 2.87
C ASN A 176 -2.10 -13.01 2.13
N CYS A 177 -0.82 -13.08 2.47
CA CYS A 177 0.19 -12.27 1.80
C CYS A 177 0.22 -12.57 0.29
N PRO A 178 0.01 -11.59 -0.60
CA PRO A 178 -0.09 -11.82 -2.03
C PRO A 178 1.25 -12.24 -2.67
N ILE A 179 2.36 -12.06 -1.97
CA ILE A 179 3.68 -12.42 -2.47
C ILE A 179 4.02 -13.88 -2.19
N CYS A 180 3.78 -14.35 -0.96
CA CYS A 180 4.10 -15.72 -0.56
C CYS A 180 2.87 -16.64 -0.48
N ASP A 181 1.68 -16.12 -0.74
CA ASP A 181 0.41 -16.86 -0.68
C ASP A 181 0.23 -17.64 0.64
N GLY A 182 0.62 -17.01 1.75
CA GLY A 182 0.52 -17.59 3.09
C GLY A 182 1.65 -18.56 3.47
N THR A 183 2.59 -18.90 2.58
CA THR A 183 3.69 -19.84 2.86
C THR A 183 4.72 -19.28 3.85
N ARG A 184 4.75 -17.96 4.05
CA ARG A 184 5.66 -17.23 4.92
C ARG A 184 7.11 -17.15 4.43
N LEU A 185 7.45 -17.85 3.36
CA LEU A 185 8.80 -17.95 2.83
C LEU A 185 8.97 -17.09 1.58
N LYS A 186 10.20 -16.75 1.27
CA LYS A 186 10.56 -16.19 -0.03
C LYS A 186 10.28 -17.21 -1.13
N LYS A 187 10.05 -16.76 -2.36
CA LYS A 187 9.81 -17.66 -3.50
C LYS A 187 11.02 -18.49 -3.88
N GLU A 188 12.21 -18.01 -3.50
CA GLU A 188 13.51 -18.66 -3.77
C GLU A 188 13.91 -19.67 -2.67
N ALA A 189 13.10 -19.81 -1.62
CA ALA A 189 13.36 -20.69 -0.48
C ALA A 189 12.94 -22.15 -0.74
#